data_87f8f6ff26eab3d9014de572e2061027
#
_entry.id   87f8f6ff26eab3d9014de572e2061027
#
_cell.length_a   1.000
_cell.length_b   1.000
_cell.length_c   1.000
_cell.angle_alpha   90.00
_cell.angle_beta   90.00
_cell.angle_gamma   90.00
#
_symmetry.space_group_name_H-M   'P 1'
#
loop_
_entity.id
_entity.type
_entity.pdbx_description
1 polymer ?
#
loop_
_entity_poly.entity_id
_entity_poly.type
_entity_poly.pdbx_seq_one_letter_code
_entity_poly.pdbx_strand_id
1 'polypeptide(L)'
;MRRRDLLTAAAATTFVAGVAPRLGFGADRAKTLIFTGVADLSVLDPVVTGARPTRNSAYLVFDTLYGLDTNWQAQPQMVEGHEVSADKLSWTLKLREGLRFHDKEPVLAKDVVTSIRRFAPRVIFASALMAVTDELSAPDDRTVRFRLKRPFPHLPEALAGPGGNVPAIMPERLAAESPFKPVAEIVGSGPFRYLKDEHVSGARVVFERFAEYLPRAAEGPAGARGFTSGPKVAHFDRVEWLTLDPFSASAALKRGEIDWWENPARDLVGQVSGDPNITVVSHFATANGIMTFNQLHPPFDNPAIRRALLGAVDQAEAISTIAGDDKNNWRDGIGLFGTGSPLASDIGIEVLKSPRDYAKVKQALTAAGYKGERIIVMAPTDVRELGDLTRTGAEQLRRAGMNVDLQEFDFGNVIRRRSNQGPPDKGGYNMFCTLIDRSLPNVHPFGNLAIRADGKEPINGWANSPKIEELRAAWLDTTDLEQQKKICEELQKQLWHDVPFIPLGEYWQASAYRKRLVDIIPGCFATFYGVRPA
;
A
#
# COMPACT_ATOMS: atom_id res chain seq x y z
N MET A 1 40.92 53.22 -39.85
CA MET A 1 41.93 52.16 -39.94
C MET A 1 41.17 50.84 -39.80
N ARG A 2 41.00 50.31 -40.82
CA ARG A 2 41.15 48.98 -41.45
C ARG A 2 40.55 47.80 -40.66
N ARG A 3 39.37 47.41 -41.17
CA ARG A 3 38.83 46.06 -41.12
C ARG A 3 39.88 45.07 -41.72
N ARG A 4 40.40 44.14 -40.95
CA ARG A 4 41.03 42.85 -41.32
C ARG A 4 41.87 42.43 -40.14
N ASP A 5 41.31 41.50 -39.36
CA ASP A 5 42.00 40.47 -38.54
C ASP A 5 40.93 39.78 -37.65
N LEU A 6 39.96 39.21 -38.30
CA LEU A 6 38.96 38.32 -37.70
C LEU A 6 38.91 37.10 -38.63
N LEU A 7 39.76 36.15 -38.40
CA LEU A 7 39.64 34.75 -38.89
C LEU A 7 40.92 34.02 -38.45
N THR A 8 40.83 33.33 -37.33
CA THR A 8 41.44 32.03 -37.02
C THR A 8 41.50 31.84 -35.51
N ALA A 9 40.36 31.50 -34.92
CA ALA A 9 40.36 30.73 -33.67
C ALA A 9 39.36 29.56 -33.92
N ALA A 10 39.87 28.46 -34.45
CA ALA A 10 39.16 27.20 -34.49
C ALA A 10 39.01 26.74 -33.04
N ALA A 11 37.83 26.92 -32.48
CA ALA A 11 37.45 26.35 -31.21
C ALA A 11 37.31 24.82 -31.41
N ALA A 12 38.27 24.09 -30.93
CA ALA A 12 38.18 22.66 -30.71
C ALA A 12 37.10 22.41 -29.65
N THR A 13 35.88 22.14 -30.11
CA THR A 13 34.81 21.66 -29.25
C THR A 13 35.19 20.23 -28.87
N THR A 14 35.85 20.09 -27.74
CA THR A 14 36.02 18.80 -27.08
C THR A 14 34.62 18.31 -26.71
N PHE A 15 34.10 17.36 -27.46
CA PHE A 15 32.98 16.53 -27.07
C PHE A 15 33.40 15.82 -25.77
N VAL A 16 32.99 16.34 -24.64
CA VAL A 16 32.96 15.58 -23.41
C VAL A 16 31.89 14.54 -23.63
N ALA A 17 32.29 13.37 -24.14
CA ALA A 17 31.46 12.18 -24.08
C ALA A 17 31.11 12.00 -22.59
N GLY A 18 29.87 12.27 -22.25
CA GLY A 18 29.34 12.04 -20.92
C GLY A 18 29.64 10.59 -20.57
N VAL A 19 30.55 10.42 -19.63
CA VAL A 19 30.79 9.12 -18.98
C VAL A 19 29.49 8.84 -18.23
N ALA A 20 28.56 8.17 -18.91
CA ALA A 20 27.50 7.47 -18.19
C ALA A 20 28.19 6.62 -17.12
N PRO A 21 27.84 6.70 -15.85
CA PRO A 21 28.46 5.89 -14.84
C PRO A 21 28.28 4.44 -15.29
N ARG A 22 29.38 3.78 -15.69
CA ARG A 22 29.40 2.34 -15.84
C ARG A 22 29.12 1.81 -14.46
N LEU A 23 27.88 1.35 -14.24
CA LEU A 23 27.52 0.56 -13.09
C LEU A 23 28.53 -0.60 -13.07
N GLY A 24 29.50 -0.52 -12.16
CA GLY A 24 30.51 -1.55 -12.01
C GLY A 24 29.83 -2.81 -11.49
N PHE A 25 29.46 -3.71 -12.39
CA PHE A 25 28.92 -5.03 -12.05
C PHE A 25 30.08 -5.91 -11.55
N GLY A 26 30.57 -5.65 -10.33
CA GLY A 26 31.52 -6.52 -9.66
C GLY A 26 30.89 -7.78 -9.06
N ALA A 27 29.56 -7.83 -8.99
CA ALA A 27 28.79 -8.98 -8.51
C ALA A 27 28.44 -9.92 -9.68
N ASP A 28 28.42 -11.23 -9.41
CA ASP A 28 27.98 -12.22 -10.39
C ASP A 28 26.54 -11.91 -10.85
N ARG A 29 26.39 -11.51 -12.12
CA ARG A 29 25.10 -11.11 -12.71
C ARG A 29 24.06 -12.23 -12.62
N ALA A 30 24.48 -13.48 -12.66
CA ALA A 30 23.59 -14.63 -12.53
C ALA A 30 22.97 -14.74 -11.14
N LYS A 31 23.68 -14.28 -10.11
CA LYS A 31 23.27 -14.32 -8.71
C LYS A 31 22.70 -12.99 -8.20
N THR A 32 22.57 -11.98 -9.08
CA THR A 32 22.02 -10.68 -8.75
C THR A 32 20.65 -10.52 -9.39
N LEU A 33 19.65 -10.12 -8.60
CA LEU A 33 18.34 -9.67 -9.06
C LEU A 33 18.35 -8.15 -9.11
N ILE A 34 18.10 -7.56 -10.28
CA ILE A 34 18.04 -6.12 -10.47
C ILE A 34 16.57 -5.72 -10.68
N PHE A 35 16.08 -4.88 -9.79
CA PHE A 35 14.69 -4.48 -9.69
C PHE A 35 14.55 -2.96 -9.84
N THR A 36 13.46 -2.50 -10.46
CA THR A 36 13.04 -1.10 -10.38
C THR A 36 11.59 -1.03 -9.87
N GLY A 37 11.41 -0.25 -8.81
CA GLY A 37 10.12 -0.06 -8.14
C GLY A 37 9.33 1.12 -8.70
N VAL A 38 8.17 1.39 -8.10
CA VAL A 38 7.27 2.48 -8.48
C VAL A 38 7.83 3.87 -8.17
N ALA A 39 8.78 3.98 -7.25
CA ALA A 39 9.40 5.23 -6.83
C ALA A 39 10.73 4.96 -6.12
N ASP A 40 11.47 6.03 -5.81
CA ASP A 40 12.69 5.97 -5.00
C ASP A 40 12.44 5.38 -3.60
N LEU A 41 13.40 4.59 -3.13
CA LEU A 41 13.42 4.03 -1.78
C LEU A 41 14.19 4.95 -0.83
N SER A 42 13.56 6.06 -0.46
CA SER A 42 14.17 7.10 0.39
C SER A 42 14.07 6.80 1.89
N VAL A 43 13.11 5.98 2.32
CA VAL A 43 12.91 5.60 3.73
C VAL A 43 12.90 4.08 3.85
N LEU A 44 13.80 3.53 4.66
CA LEU A 44 13.96 2.08 4.88
C LEU A 44 13.26 1.58 6.15
N ASP A 45 12.88 2.47 7.05
CA ASP A 45 12.18 2.11 8.30
C ASP A 45 10.68 1.93 8.04
N PRO A 46 10.16 0.68 8.09
CA PRO A 46 8.79 0.39 7.72
C PRO A 46 7.77 0.75 8.82
N VAL A 47 8.24 1.14 10.01
CA VAL A 47 7.35 1.60 11.09
C VAL A 47 6.93 3.05 10.85
N VAL A 48 7.78 3.89 10.27
CA VAL A 48 7.46 5.32 10.10
C VAL A 48 6.62 5.62 8.86
N THR A 49 6.63 4.76 7.84
CA THR A 49 5.85 4.95 6.62
C THR A 49 5.39 3.64 6.01
N GLY A 50 4.17 3.65 5.46
CA GLY A 50 3.60 2.54 4.68
C GLY A 50 3.78 2.72 3.16
N ALA A 51 4.68 3.60 2.71
CA ALA A 51 4.96 3.79 1.27
C ALA A 51 5.37 2.47 0.62
N ARG A 52 4.89 2.21 -0.61
CA ARG A 52 5.14 0.94 -1.31
C ARG A 52 6.62 0.58 -1.41
N PRO A 53 7.55 1.48 -1.78
CA PRO A 53 8.97 1.14 -1.80
C PRO A 53 9.50 0.67 -0.45
N THR A 54 9.15 1.36 0.64
CA THR A 54 9.54 0.98 2.00
C THR A 54 8.95 -0.37 2.40
N ARG A 55 7.68 -0.62 2.06
CA ARG A 55 7.00 -1.89 2.35
C ARG A 55 7.63 -3.07 1.60
N ASN A 56 7.94 -2.90 0.32
CA ASN A 56 8.64 -3.92 -0.47
C ASN A 56 10.01 -4.26 0.14
N SER A 57 10.81 -3.25 0.50
CA SER A 57 12.14 -3.43 1.09
C SER A 57 12.07 -3.99 2.52
N ALA A 58 10.98 -3.71 3.24
CA ALA A 58 10.81 -4.17 4.61
C ALA A 58 10.87 -5.70 4.70
N TYR A 59 10.22 -6.41 3.76
CA TYR A 59 10.22 -7.88 3.77
C TYR A 59 11.51 -8.51 3.21
N LEU A 60 12.44 -7.73 2.68
CA LEU A 60 13.82 -8.16 2.47
C LEU A 60 14.57 -8.18 3.81
N VAL A 61 14.42 -7.11 4.59
CA VAL A 61 15.29 -6.77 5.73
C VAL A 61 14.73 -7.27 7.06
N PHE A 62 13.41 -7.21 7.23
CA PHE A 62 12.77 -7.53 8.50
C PHE A 62 11.89 -8.77 8.38
N ASP A 63 11.81 -9.52 9.46
CA ASP A 63 10.79 -10.55 9.61
C ASP A 63 9.73 -10.09 10.62
N THR A 64 8.59 -10.78 10.65
CA THR A 64 7.42 -10.48 11.45
C THR A 64 7.01 -11.70 12.27
N LEU A 65 6.28 -11.54 13.36
CA LEU A 65 5.84 -12.68 14.20
C LEU A 65 4.92 -13.63 13.45
N TYR A 66 3.98 -13.05 12.69
CA TYR A 66 3.09 -13.75 11.76
C TYR A 66 3.26 -13.14 10.38
N GLY A 67 2.95 -13.91 9.36
CA GLY A 67 2.82 -13.43 7.98
C GLY A 67 1.48 -13.83 7.42
N LEU A 68 1.15 -13.41 6.20
CA LEU A 68 -0.07 -13.84 5.50
C LEU A 68 0.21 -14.92 4.48
N ASP A 69 -0.69 -15.87 4.38
CA ASP A 69 -0.76 -16.78 3.24
C ASP A 69 -1.43 -16.11 2.02
N THR A 70 -1.59 -16.86 0.93
CA THR A 70 -2.23 -16.37 -0.30
C THR A 70 -3.74 -16.15 -0.15
N ASN A 71 -4.36 -16.64 0.92
CA ASN A 71 -5.76 -16.44 1.26
C ASN A 71 -5.95 -15.31 2.28
N TRP A 72 -4.89 -14.53 2.57
CA TRP A 72 -4.87 -13.45 3.54
C TRP A 72 -5.09 -13.89 4.99
N GLN A 73 -4.86 -15.18 5.30
CA GLN A 73 -4.92 -15.70 6.65
C GLN A 73 -3.58 -15.55 7.35
N ALA A 74 -3.62 -15.11 8.61
CA ALA A 74 -2.40 -14.97 9.42
C ALA A 74 -1.82 -16.35 9.77
N GLN A 75 -0.56 -16.55 9.41
CA GLN A 75 0.20 -17.78 9.65
C GLN A 75 1.41 -17.47 10.53
N PRO A 76 1.83 -18.35 11.43
CA PRO A 76 3.05 -18.21 12.20
C PRO A 76 4.26 -17.99 11.29
N GLN A 77 5.15 -17.02 11.61
CA GLN A 77 6.39 -16.77 10.86
C GLN A 77 7.63 -16.85 11.78
N MET A 78 7.89 -15.88 12.64
CA MET A 78 8.96 -15.97 13.65
C MET A 78 8.54 -16.79 14.89
N VAL A 79 7.25 -16.87 15.16
CA VAL A 79 6.75 -17.73 16.24
C VAL A 79 6.64 -19.19 15.79
N GLU A 80 6.91 -20.14 16.67
CA GLU A 80 6.59 -21.58 16.45
C GLU A 80 5.08 -21.74 16.32
N GLY A 81 4.34 -21.11 17.26
CA GLY A 81 2.90 -21.11 17.40
C GLY A 81 2.49 -20.27 18.60
N HIS A 82 1.25 -20.43 19.01
CA HIS A 82 0.71 -19.76 20.19
C HIS A 82 -0.27 -20.66 20.95
N GLU A 83 -0.41 -20.38 22.24
CA GLU A 83 -1.41 -20.96 23.12
C GLU A 83 -2.35 -19.86 23.60
N VAL A 84 -3.64 -20.17 23.73
CA VAL A 84 -4.67 -19.26 24.20
C VAL A 84 -5.38 -19.90 25.41
N SER A 85 -5.50 -19.15 26.50
CA SER A 85 -6.24 -19.62 27.67
C SER A 85 -7.73 -19.83 27.38
N ALA A 86 -8.40 -20.66 28.19
CA ALA A 86 -9.81 -20.99 28.00
C ALA A 86 -10.74 -19.76 28.04
N ASP A 87 -10.41 -18.75 28.83
CA ASP A 87 -11.11 -17.46 28.92
C ASP A 87 -10.76 -16.48 27.77
N LYS A 88 -9.81 -16.87 26.90
CA LYS A 88 -9.28 -16.08 25.78
C LYS A 88 -8.62 -14.75 26.19
N LEU A 89 -8.21 -14.63 27.45
CA LEU A 89 -7.57 -13.42 27.98
C LEU A 89 -6.04 -13.51 28.04
N SER A 90 -5.46 -14.71 27.91
CA SER A 90 -4.01 -14.89 27.90
C SER A 90 -3.54 -15.57 26.62
N TRP A 91 -2.57 -14.95 25.95
CA TRP A 91 -1.90 -15.49 24.77
C TRP A 91 -0.43 -15.67 25.07
N THR A 92 0.10 -16.86 24.79
CA THR A 92 1.52 -17.19 24.94
C THR A 92 2.07 -17.53 23.55
N LEU A 93 2.99 -16.73 23.06
CA LEU A 93 3.65 -16.89 21.76
C LEU A 93 5.08 -17.36 22.01
N LYS A 94 5.50 -18.41 21.31
CA LYS A 94 6.85 -18.96 21.43
C LYS A 94 7.66 -18.68 20.18
N LEU A 95 8.84 -18.07 20.29
CA LEU A 95 9.76 -17.82 19.18
C LEU A 95 10.43 -19.12 18.73
N ARG A 96 10.64 -19.27 17.40
CA ARG A 96 11.46 -20.35 16.83
C ARG A 96 12.90 -20.26 17.37
N GLU A 97 13.58 -21.37 17.46
CA GLU A 97 15.00 -21.40 17.81
C GLU A 97 15.88 -20.88 16.67
N GLY A 98 17.03 -20.33 17.03
CA GLY A 98 18.09 -19.96 16.09
C GLY A 98 17.84 -18.69 15.29
N LEU A 99 16.81 -17.91 15.59
CA LEU A 99 16.56 -16.62 14.94
C LEU A 99 17.68 -15.63 15.29
N ARG A 100 18.21 -14.92 14.27
CA ARG A 100 19.26 -13.93 14.41
C ARG A 100 18.94 -12.63 13.68
N PHE A 101 19.44 -11.54 14.21
CA PHE A 101 19.51 -10.27 13.52
C PHE A 101 20.73 -10.21 12.58
N HIS A 102 20.75 -9.21 11.69
CA HIS A 102 21.84 -9.02 10.72
C HIS A 102 23.19 -8.68 11.36
N ASP A 103 23.21 -8.19 12.60
CA ASP A 103 24.39 -7.99 13.42
C ASP A 103 24.83 -9.28 14.15
N LYS A 104 24.16 -10.40 13.88
CA LYS A 104 24.39 -11.76 14.40
C LYS A 104 23.94 -11.98 15.84
N GLU A 105 23.40 -10.97 16.51
CA GLU A 105 22.81 -11.15 17.83
C GLU A 105 21.52 -12.01 17.72
N PRO A 106 21.21 -12.82 18.74
CA PRO A 106 19.99 -13.60 18.77
C PRO A 106 18.76 -12.70 18.86
N VAL A 107 17.66 -13.11 18.24
CA VAL A 107 16.36 -12.47 18.43
C VAL A 107 15.74 -12.99 19.73
N LEU A 108 15.49 -12.09 20.66
CA LEU A 108 14.94 -12.41 21.97
C LEU A 108 13.51 -11.87 22.12
N ALA A 109 12.74 -12.44 23.03
CA ALA A 109 11.38 -12.00 23.33
C ALA A 109 11.29 -10.54 23.78
N LYS A 110 12.32 -10.00 24.45
CA LYS A 110 12.40 -8.58 24.81
C LYS A 110 12.46 -7.66 23.57
N ASP A 111 13.15 -8.07 22.50
CA ASP A 111 13.20 -7.33 21.24
C ASP A 111 11.80 -7.27 20.62
N VAL A 112 11.09 -8.39 20.67
CA VAL A 112 9.71 -8.49 20.19
C VAL A 112 8.77 -7.59 20.97
N VAL A 113 8.81 -7.62 22.31
CA VAL A 113 7.99 -6.77 23.17
C VAL A 113 8.22 -5.30 22.87
N THR A 114 9.48 -4.87 22.73
CA THR A 114 9.83 -3.48 22.44
C THR A 114 9.41 -3.10 21.02
N SER A 115 9.60 -4.00 20.04
CA SER A 115 9.15 -3.79 18.66
C SER A 115 7.62 -3.62 18.58
N ILE A 116 6.84 -4.46 19.27
CA ILE A 116 5.38 -4.33 19.32
C ILE A 116 4.98 -2.97 19.87
N ARG A 117 5.57 -2.53 20.97
CA ARG A 117 5.31 -1.21 21.56
C ARG A 117 5.64 -0.07 20.59
N ARG A 118 6.70 -0.23 19.78
CA ARG A 118 7.09 0.75 18.78
C ARG A 118 6.10 0.81 17.60
N PHE A 119 5.76 -0.31 16.99
CA PHE A 119 4.91 -0.27 15.80
C PHE A 119 3.42 -0.12 16.10
N ALA A 120 2.93 -0.52 17.28
CA ALA A 120 1.50 -0.48 17.59
C ALA A 120 0.83 0.88 17.36
N PRO A 121 1.41 2.03 17.70
CA PRO A 121 0.80 3.32 17.39
C PRO A 121 0.65 3.62 15.90
N ARG A 122 1.34 2.87 15.04
CA ARG A 122 1.41 3.07 13.59
C ARG A 122 0.61 2.03 12.80
N VAL A 123 0.27 0.91 13.41
CA VAL A 123 -0.46 -0.22 12.79
C VAL A 123 -1.82 -0.34 13.47
N ILE A 124 -2.90 -0.07 12.71
CA ILE A 124 -4.25 0.09 13.27
C ILE A 124 -4.74 -1.14 14.05
N PHE A 125 -4.49 -2.35 13.56
CA PHE A 125 -4.83 -3.60 14.27
C PHE A 125 -4.01 -3.78 15.54
N ALA A 126 -2.71 -3.48 15.50
CA ALA A 126 -1.84 -3.56 16.65
C ALA A 126 -2.19 -2.50 17.70
N SER A 127 -2.61 -1.30 17.27
CA SER A 127 -3.13 -0.26 18.16
C SER A 127 -4.39 -0.74 18.89
N ALA A 128 -5.31 -1.40 18.20
CA ALA A 128 -6.52 -1.97 18.80
C ALA A 128 -6.19 -3.10 19.78
N LEU A 129 -5.25 -3.98 19.44
CA LEU A 129 -4.75 -5.02 20.35
C LEU A 129 -4.17 -4.39 21.62
N MET A 130 -3.29 -3.38 21.48
CA MET A 130 -2.68 -2.73 22.64
C MET A 130 -3.68 -1.97 23.52
N ALA A 131 -4.76 -1.44 22.96
CA ALA A 131 -5.82 -0.80 23.73
C ALA A 131 -6.53 -1.77 24.69
N VAL A 132 -6.62 -3.05 24.32
CA VAL A 132 -7.20 -4.10 25.18
C VAL A 132 -6.15 -4.91 25.93
N THR A 133 -4.87 -4.66 25.71
CA THR A 133 -3.77 -5.32 26.44
C THR A 133 -3.63 -4.70 27.82
N ASP A 134 -3.62 -5.55 28.85
CA ASP A 134 -3.29 -5.19 30.22
C ASP A 134 -1.79 -5.30 30.47
N GLU A 135 -1.20 -6.41 30.01
CA GLU A 135 0.23 -6.67 30.13
C GLU A 135 0.79 -7.28 28.85
N LEU A 136 1.95 -6.80 28.43
CA LEU A 136 2.79 -7.39 27.39
C LEU A 136 4.19 -7.60 27.99
N SER A 137 4.62 -8.86 28.11
CA SER A 137 5.85 -9.24 28.81
C SER A 137 6.64 -10.32 28.07
N ALA A 138 7.92 -10.44 28.42
CA ALA A 138 8.85 -11.47 27.99
C ALA A 138 9.34 -12.25 29.23
N PRO A 139 8.63 -13.31 29.64
CA PRO A 139 9.00 -14.06 30.86
C PRO A 139 10.30 -14.83 30.73
N ASP A 140 10.72 -15.15 29.52
CA ASP A 140 12.02 -15.73 29.17
C ASP A 140 12.46 -15.25 27.76
N ASP A 141 13.61 -15.72 27.28
CA ASP A 141 14.22 -15.26 26.03
C ASP A 141 13.40 -15.59 24.77
N ARG A 142 12.47 -16.54 24.84
CA ARG A 142 11.70 -17.02 23.68
C ARG A 142 10.20 -16.89 23.83
N THR A 143 9.70 -16.49 24.99
CA THR A 143 8.27 -16.43 25.27
C THR A 143 7.79 -14.99 25.34
N VAL A 144 6.79 -14.66 24.54
CA VAL A 144 6.06 -13.39 24.58
C VAL A 144 4.67 -13.67 25.12
N ARG A 145 4.26 -12.93 26.15
CA ARG A 145 2.94 -13.11 26.77
C ARG A 145 2.13 -11.82 26.69
N PHE A 146 0.87 -11.99 26.24
CA PHE A 146 -0.17 -10.97 26.36
C PHE A 146 -1.17 -11.39 27.44
N ARG A 147 -1.53 -10.46 28.31
CA ARG A 147 -2.71 -10.52 29.15
C ARG A 147 -3.66 -9.42 28.71
N LEU A 148 -4.90 -9.79 28.38
CA LEU A 148 -5.90 -8.92 27.79
C LEU A 148 -7.00 -8.59 28.82
N LYS A 149 -7.58 -7.39 28.71
CA LYS A 149 -8.74 -6.93 29.50
C LYS A 149 -10.05 -7.54 28.99
N ARG A 150 -10.10 -7.89 27.69
CA ARG A 150 -11.19 -8.58 27.02
C ARG A 150 -10.63 -9.42 25.86
N PRO A 151 -11.33 -10.44 25.37
CA PRO A 151 -10.87 -11.23 24.23
C PRO A 151 -10.57 -10.36 23.02
N PHE A 152 -9.52 -10.72 22.27
CA PHE A 152 -9.13 -10.12 21.01
C PHE A 152 -8.76 -11.23 20.04
N PRO A 153 -9.73 -11.73 19.24
CA PRO A 153 -9.52 -12.92 18.42
C PRO A 153 -8.58 -12.70 17.23
N HIS A 154 -8.35 -11.45 16.82
CA HIS A 154 -7.50 -11.06 15.69
C HIS A 154 -6.05 -10.73 16.09
N LEU A 155 -5.53 -11.31 17.19
CA LEU A 155 -4.15 -11.06 17.63
C LEU A 155 -3.11 -11.50 16.58
N PRO A 156 -3.23 -12.67 15.90
CA PRO A 156 -2.31 -13.03 14.83
C PRO A 156 -2.32 -12.03 13.68
N GLU A 157 -3.48 -11.55 13.24
CA GLU A 157 -3.62 -10.55 12.17
C GLU A 157 -2.99 -9.21 12.57
N ALA A 158 -3.15 -8.81 13.83
CA ALA A 158 -2.53 -7.59 14.36
C ALA A 158 -1.00 -7.62 14.31
N LEU A 159 -0.41 -8.81 14.37
CA LEU A 159 1.03 -9.04 14.35
C LEU A 159 1.57 -9.56 13.00
N ALA A 160 0.69 -9.80 12.02
CA ALA A 160 1.04 -10.23 10.66
C ALA A 160 1.23 -9.06 9.70
N GLY A 161 0.44 -8.08 9.83
CA GLY A 161 0.28 -6.82 9.15
C GLY A 161 0.98 -6.55 7.83
N PRO A 162 0.50 -6.98 6.66
CA PRO A 162 0.96 -6.41 5.42
C PRO A 162 -0.02 -5.36 4.91
N GLY A 163 0.16 -4.15 5.31
CA GLY A 163 -0.58 -3.06 4.71
C GLY A 163 -0.30 -1.77 5.43
N GLY A 164 0.14 -0.78 4.70
CA GLY A 164 0.67 0.42 5.31
C GLY A 164 1.99 0.11 6.04
N ASN A 165 2.10 0.46 7.31
CA ASN A 165 3.30 0.21 8.12
C ASN A 165 3.45 -1.28 8.45
N VAL A 166 4.69 -1.80 8.38
CA VAL A 166 4.98 -3.22 8.65
C VAL A 166 5.34 -3.43 10.12
N PRO A 167 4.78 -4.45 10.79
CA PRO A 167 5.12 -4.78 12.19
C PRO A 167 6.48 -5.49 12.29
N ALA A 168 7.52 -4.79 11.89
CA ALA A 168 8.89 -5.27 11.83
C ALA A 168 9.47 -5.54 13.22
N ILE A 169 10.11 -6.70 13.39
CA ILE A 169 10.87 -7.02 14.59
C ILE A 169 12.30 -6.51 14.43
N MET A 170 12.74 -5.72 15.41
CA MET A 170 14.04 -5.03 15.44
C MET A 170 14.76 -5.32 16.75
N PRO A 171 16.08 -5.20 16.82
CA PRO A 171 16.80 -5.19 18.08
C PRO A 171 16.22 -4.17 19.06
N GLU A 172 16.14 -4.50 20.34
CA GLU A 172 15.56 -3.64 21.38
C GLU A 172 16.12 -2.21 21.36
N ARG A 173 17.44 -2.07 21.13
CA ARG A 173 18.12 -0.76 21.03
C ARG A 173 17.54 0.15 19.93
N LEU A 174 17.08 -0.42 18.82
CA LEU A 174 16.43 0.31 17.73
C LEU A 174 14.93 0.43 17.95
N ALA A 175 14.31 -0.64 18.45
CA ALA A 175 12.88 -0.66 18.73
C ALA A 175 12.48 0.31 19.87
N ALA A 176 13.41 0.71 20.73
CA ALA A 176 13.18 1.73 21.76
C ALA A 176 13.08 3.16 21.21
N GLU A 177 13.44 3.39 19.93
CA GLU A 177 13.33 4.70 19.31
C GLU A 177 11.87 5.07 18.99
N SER A 178 11.65 6.37 18.78
CA SER A 178 10.31 6.90 18.47
C SER A 178 9.72 6.27 17.19
N PRO A 179 8.42 5.85 17.20
CA PRO A 179 7.75 5.33 16.02
C PRO A 179 7.49 6.39 14.92
N PHE A 180 7.79 7.66 15.20
CA PHE A 180 7.58 8.80 14.30
C PHE A 180 8.89 9.32 13.69
N LYS A 181 10.02 8.70 14.02
CA LYS A 181 11.33 9.01 13.45
C LYS A 181 11.98 7.74 12.92
N PRO A 182 12.66 7.79 11.75
CA PRO A 182 13.42 6.65 11.27
C PRO A 182 14.51 6.24 12.27
N VAL A 183 14.74 4.94 12.39
CA VAL A 183 15.85 4.42 13.20
C VAL A 183 17.21 4.81 12.60
N ALA A 184 18.22 4.93 13.46
CA ALA A 184 19.57 5.34 13.05
C ALA A 184 20.28 4.30 12.16
N GLU A 185 19.93 3.02 12.34
CA GLU A 185 20.50 1.88 11.61
C GLU A 185 19.40 0.96 11.08
N ILE A 186 19.67 0.29 9.96
CA ILE A 186 18.75 -0.68 9.37
C ILE A 186 19.30 -2.09 9.67
N VAL A 187 18.86 -2.64 10.79
CA VAL A 187 19.18 -4.00 11.25
C VAL A 187 17.87 -4.75 11.47
N GLY A 188 17.65 -5.79 10.69
CA GLY A 188 16.49 -6.68 10.79
C GLY A 188 16.90 -8.13 10.94
N SER A 189 15.94 -9.04 10.80
CA SER A 189 16.12 -10.49 10.89
C SER A 189 15.60 -11.20 9.64
N GLY A 190 15.43 -10.47 8.53
CA GLY A 190 14.94 -10.99 7.25
C GLY A 190 16.03 -11.68 6.41
N PRO A 191 15.63 -12.22 5.23
CA PRO A 191 16.54 -13.01 4.37
C PRO A 191 17.64 -12.20 3.69
N PHE A 192 17.54 -10.88 3.66
CA PHE A 192 18.56 -10.00 3.08
C PHE A 192 18.89 -8.87 4.04
N ARG A 193 20.15 -8.43 4.04
CA ARG A 193 20.60 -7.26 4.79
C ARG A 193 20.88 -6.07 3.88
N TYR A 194 20.59 -4.88 4.35
CA TYR A 194 20.86 -3.63 3.66
C TYR A 194 22.36 -3.29 3.67
N LEU A 195 22.89 -2.85 2.52
CA LEU A 195 24.27 -2.40 2.36
C LEU A 195 24.33 -0.86 2.30
N LYS A 196 24.58 -0.23 3.43
CA LYS A 196 24.61 1.23 3.57
C LYS A 196 25.66 1.89 2.66
N ASP A 197 26.84 1.29 2.56
CA ASP A 197 27.99 1.84 1.81
C ASP A 197 27.78 1.81 0.29
N GLU A 198 26.79 1.04 -0.17
CA GLU A 198 26.43 0.95 -1.59
C GLU A 198 25.12 1.70 -1.92
N HIS A 199 24.52 2.38 -0.96
CA HIS A 199 23.35 3.21 -1.18
C HIS A 199 23.73 4.53 -1.85
N VAL A 200 23.10 4.80 -3.00
CA VAL A 200 23.17 6.08 -3.71
C VAL A 200 21.77 6.66 -3.75
N SER A 201 21.52 7.68 -2.93
CA SER A 201 20.19 8.31 -2.79
C SER A 201 19.62 8.75 -4.15
N GLY A 202 18.37 8.42 -4.42
CA GLY A 202 17.69 8.72 -5.68
C GLY A 202 18.14 7.86 -6.88
N ALA A 203 19.06 6.91 -6.68
CA ALA A 203 19.59 6.09 -7.79
C ALA A 203 19.62 4.58 -7.50
N ARG A 204 20.16 4.16 -6.36
CA ARG A 204 20.38 2.75 -6.09
C ARG A 204 20.37 2.41 -4.60
N VAL A 205 19.67 1.34 -4.24
CA VAL A 205 19.76 0.69 -2.92
C VAL A 205 20.12 -0.76 -3.11
N VAL A 206 20.98 -1.29 -2.23
CA VAL A 206 21.51 -2.64 -2.37
C VAL A 206 21.27 -3.47 -1.13
N PHE A 207 20.89 -4.72 -1.36
CA PHE A 207 20.71 -5.72 -0.33
C PHE A 207 21.50 -6.98 -0.68
N GLU A 208 22.10 -7.63 0.32
CA GLU A 208 22.76 -8.92 0.13
C GLU A 208 22.10 -10.01 0.98
N ARG A 209 22.20 -11.24 0.54
CA ARG A 209 21.66 -12.40 1.25
C ARG A 209 22.28 -12.52 2.64
N PHE A 210 21.46 -12.66 3.65
CA PHE A 210 21.91 -12.97 5.00
C PHE A 210 22.05 -14.49 5.14
N ALA A 211 23.30 -14.96 5.17
CA ALA A 211 23.61 -16.39 5.17
C ALA A 211 23.11 -17.14 6.42
N GLU A 212 22.96 -16.43 7.54
CA GLU A 212 22.47 -16.98 8.81
C GLU A 212 20.94 -16.88 8.96
N TYR A 213 20.22 -16.39 7.92
CA TYR A 213 18.77 -16.41 7.95
C TYR A 213 18.26 -17.85 8.00
N LEU A 214 17.34 -18.12 8.95
CA LEU A 214 16.71 -19.43 9.12
C LEU A 214 15.29 -19.40 8.52
N PRO A 215 15.07 -19.86 7.27
CA PRO A 215 13.75 -19.94 6.69
C PRO A 215 12.81 -20.80 7.55
N ARG A 216 11.53 -20.45 7.59
CA ARG A 216 10.52 -21.35 8.18
C ARG A 216 10.41 -22.59 7.29
N ALA A 217 10.26 -23.77 7.90
CA ALA A 217 9.97 -24.99 7.16
C ALA A 217 8.64 -24.86 6.40
N ALA A 218 8.59 -25.42 5.20
CA ALA A 218 7.34 -25.52 4.45
C ALA A 218 6.41 -26.52 5.14
N GLU A 219 5.34 -26.05 5.77
CA GLU A 219 4.35 -26.90 6.42
C GLU A 219 3.09 -26.98 5.55
N GLY A 220 2.47 -28.15 5.46
CA GLY A 220 1.20 -28.39 4.79
C GLY A 220 1.31 -28.91 3.34
N PRO A 221 0.17 -29.27 2.72
CA PRO A 221 0.14 -29.83 1.37
C PRO A 221 0.66 -28.79 0.38
N ALA A 222 1.77 -29.12 -0.28
CA ALA A 222 2.42 -28.35 -1.34
C ALA A 222 3.41 -27.26 -0.94
N GLY A 223 3.96 -27.25 0.28
CA GLY A 223 4.97 -26.23 0.63
C GLY A 223 4.43 -24.82 0.36
N ALA A 224 3.24 -24.53 0.86
CA ALA A 224 2.48 -23.35 0.48
C ALA A 224 3.34 -22.11 0.68
N ARG A 225 3.78 -21.51 -0.41
CA ARG A 225 4.37 -20.18 -0.40
C ARG A 225 3.30 -19.21 0.06
N GLY A 226 3.43 -18.74 1.27
CA GLY A 226 2.63 -17.63 1.74
C GLY A 226 3.05 -16.34 1.05
N PHE A 227 2.21 -15.34 1.09
CA PHE A 227 2.54 -14.02 0.58
C PHE A 227 3.64 -13.35 1.44
N THR A 228 3.44 -13.28 2.77
CA THR A 228 4.45 -12.79 3.73
C THR A 228 4.77 -13.82 4.81
N SER A 229 4.20 -15.01 4.74
CA SER A 229 4.48 -16.17 5.60
C SER A 229 5.22 -17.27 4.82
N GLY A 230 5.65 -18.30 5.55
CA GLY A 230 6.25 -19.51 4.98
C GLY A 230 7.76 -19.40 4.71
N PRO A 231 8.31 -20.26 3.86
CA PRO A 231 9.74 -20.30 3.61
C PRO A 231 10.18 -19.09 2.78
N LYS A 232 10.80 -18.12 3.41
CA LYS A 232 11.40 -16.96 2.76
C LYS A 232 12.83 -17.29 2.29
N VAL A 233 12.94 -18.12 1.26
CA VAL A 233 14.25 -18.56 0.74
C VAL A 233 14.83 -17.50 -0.18
N ALA A 234 16.05 -17.04 0.12
CA ALA A 234 16.82 -16.15 -0.75
C ALA A 234 17.59 -16.96 -1.78
N HIS A 235 17.17 -16.95 -3.06
CA HIS A 235 17.83 -17.66 -4.16
C HIS A 235 18.89 -16.80 -4.88
N PHE A 236 18.84 -15.48 -4.71
CA PHE A 236 19.86 -14.56 -5.18
C PHE A 236 20.80 -14.19 -4.04
N ASP A 237 22.06 -13.96 -4.36
CA ASP A 237 23.05 -13.47 -3.37
C ASP A 237 22.88 -11.97 -3.14
N ARG A 238 22.26 -11.26 -4.13
CA ARG A 238 22.16 -9.82 -4.13
C ARG A 238 20.86 -9.35 -4.78
N VAL A 239 20.26 -8.30 -4.22
CA VAL A 239 19.14 -7.55 -4.82
C VAL A 239 19.60 -6.11 -4.98
N GLU A 240 19.57 -5.59 -6.21
CA GLU A 240 19.82 -4.18 -6.50
C GLU A 240 18.52 -3.50 -6.90
N TRP A 241 18.15 -2.50 -6.15
CA TRP A 241 17.00 -1.65 -6.43
C TRP A 241 17.47 -0.39 -7.14
N LEU A 242 17.06 -0.21 -8.38
CA LEU A 242 17.38 0.99 -9.16
C LEU A 242 16.17 1.92 -9.23
N THR A 243 16.40 3.21 -9.13
CA THR A 243 15.39 4.23 -9.37
C THR A 243 15.53 4.69 -10.83
N LEU A 244 14.56 4.32 -11.66
CA LEU A 244 14.54 4.65 -13.09
C LEU A 244 13.22 5.33 -13.44
N ASP A 245 13.26 6.29 -14.37
CA ASP A 245 12.05 6.78 -15.01
C ASP A 245 11.42 5.69 -15.91
N PRO A 246 10.12 5.77 -16.24
CA PRO A 246 9.43 4.71 -16.95
C PRO A 246 10.01 4.38 -18.33
N PHE A 247 10.53 5.35 -19.09
CA PHE A 247 11.13 5.11 -20.40
C PHE A 247 12.48 4.39 -20.28
N SER A 248 13.31 4.83 -19.33
CA SER A 248 14.59 4.18 -19.00
C SER A 248 14.35 2.76 -18.50
N ALA A 249 13.35 2.53 -17.65
CA ALA A 249 12.99 1.20 -17.14
C ALA A 249 12.55 0.26 -18.28
N SER A 250 11.71 0.72 -19.21
CA SER A 250 11.30 -0.05 -20.40
C SER A 250 12.50 -0.47 -21.24
N ALA A 251 13.40 0.48 -21.55
CA ALA A 251 14.60 0.21 -22.32
C ALA A 251 15.57 -0.74 -21.60
N ALA A 252 15.80 -0.55 -20.31
CA ALA A 252 16.70 -1.36 -19.50
C ALA A 252 16.17 -2.81 -19.36
N LEU A 253 14.86 -3.00 -19.20
CA LEU A 253 14.25 -4.33 -19.14
C LEU A 253 14.45 -5.09 -20.49
N LYS A 254 14.22 -4.42 -21.61
CA LYS A 254 14.44 -5.02 -22.97
C LYS A 254 15.90 -5.40 -23.18
N ARG A 255 16.87 -4.56 -22.77
CA ARG A 255 18.29 -4.87 -22.88
C ARG A 255 18.80 -5.89 -21.85
N GLY A 256 17.98 -6.26 -20.84
CA GLY A 256 18.38 -7.16 -19.75
C GLY A 256 19.27 -6.50 -18.70
N GLU A 257 19.30 -5.19 -18.63
CA GLU A 257 20.02 -4.40 -17.62
C GLU A 257 19.29 -4.44 -16.27
N ILE A 258 17.95 -4.55 -16.28
CA ILE A 258 17.12 -4.89 -15.13
C ILE A 258 16.38 -6.21 -15.38
N ASP A 259 15.96 -6.86 -14.29
CA ASP A 259 15.27 -8.13 -14.35
C ASP A 259 13.77 -8.00 -14.11
N TRP A 260 13.38 -7.01 -13.31
CA TRP A 260 12.00 -6.85 -12.88
C TRP A 260 11.64 -5.37 -12.75
N TRP A 261 10.58 -4.97 -13.46
CA TRP A 261 9.93 -3.67 -13.37
C TRP A 261 8.57 -3.84 -12.69
N GLU A 262 8.42 -3.31 -11.47
CA GLU A 262 7.28 -3.57 -10.58
C GLU A 262 5.94 -3.15 -11.17
N ASN A 263 5.86 -1.93 -11.70
CA ASN A 263 4.62 -1.35 -12.22
C ASN A 263 4.90 -0.56 -13.50
N PRO A 264 4.95 -1.24 -14.66
CA PRO A 264 5.11 -0.58 -15.95
C PRO A 264 4.01 0.47 -16.18
N ALA A 265 4.42 1.66 -16.61
CA ALA A 265 3.48 2.65 -17.09
C ALA A 265 2.66 2.05 -18.24
N ARG A 266 1.33 2.22 -18.20
CA ARG A 266 0.39 1.50 -19.05
C ARG A 266 0.67 1.66 -20.55
N ASP A 267 0.98 2.87 -20.99
CA ASP A 267 1.34 3.21 -22.36
C ASP A 267 2.66 2.56 -22.82
N LEU A 268 3.48 2.08 -21.88
CA LEU A 268 4.73 1.37 -22.16
C LEU A 268 4.60 -0.16 -22.05
N VAL A 269 3.50 -0.69 -21.49
CA VAL A 269 3.27 -2.15 -21.40
C VAL A 269 3.35 -2.79 -22.79
N GLY A 270 2.71 -2.19 -23.79
CA GLY A 270 2.75 -2.68 -25.18
C GLY A 270 4.16 -2.76 -25.77
N GLN A 271 5.10 -1.93 -25.32
CA GLN A 271 6.47 -1.93 -25.80
C GLN A 271 7.31 -3.11 -25.27
N VAL A 272 6.91 -3.69 -24.14
CA VAL A 272 7.63 -4.80 -23.50
C VAL A 272 6.92 -6.15 -23.65
N SER A 273 5.59 -6.15 -23.85
CA SER A 273 4.79 -7.38 -23.96
C SER A 273 5.10 -8.22 -25.20
N GLY A 274 5.64 -7.62 -26.26
CA GLY A 274 6.06 -8.34 -27.47
C GLY A 274 7.47 -8.95 -27.43
N ASP A 275 8.26 -8.68 -26.39
CA ASP A 275 9.61 -9.22 -26.27
C ASP A 275 9.56 -10.69 -25.80
N PRO A 276 10.18 -11.65 -26.58
CA PRO A 276 10.13 -13.07 -26.24
C PRO A 276 10.81 -13.42 -24.90
N ASN A 277 11.66 -12.54 -24.38
CA ASN A 277 12.40 -12.74 -23.12
C ASN A 277 11.71 -12.08 -21.91
N ILE A 278 10.57 -11.42 -22.12
CA ILE A 278 9.84 -10.72 -21.05
C ILE A 278 8.50 -11.42 -20.81
N THR A 279 8.13 -11.52 -19.55
CA THR A 279 6.79 -11.87 -19.09
C THR A 279 6.12 -10.63 -18.56
N VAL A 280 4.92 -10.34 -19.02
CA VAL A 280 4.04 -9.31 -18.47
C VAL A 280 2.88 -10.00 -17.77
N VAL A 281 2.69 -9.71 -16.48
CA VAL A 281 1.55 -10.17 -15.68
C VAL A 281 0.61 -8.99 -15.52
N SER A 282 -0.54 -9.02 -16.17
CA SER A 282 -1.50 -7.90 -16.18
C SER A 282 -2.22 -7.72 -14.83
N HIS A 283 -2.37 -8.80 -14.07
CA HIS A 283 -3.08 -8.81 -12.78
C HIS A 283 -2.10 -9.08 -11.63
N PHE A 284 -1.06 -8.25 -11.53
CA PHE A 284 -0.05 -8.42 -10.48
C PHE A 284 -0.53 -7.87 -9.13
N ALA A 285 -1.07 -6.66 -9.12
CA ALA A 285 -1.62 -6.01 -7.93
C ALA A 285 -2.99 -5.39 -8.25
N THR A 286 -3.79 -5.13 -7.22
CA THR A 286 -5.13 -4.57 -7.35
C THR A 286 -5.25 -3.31 -6.53
N ALA A 287 -5.94 -2.30 -7.06
CA ALA A 287 -6.30 -1.09 -6.33
C ALA A 287 -7.72 -0.62 -6.68
N ASN A 288 -8.39 -0.05 -5.68
CA ASN A 288 -9.72 0.54 -5.80
C ASN A 288 -9.60 2.05 -5.83
N GLY A 289 -10.24 2.69 -6.82
CA GLY A 289 -10.43 4.13 -6.82
C GLY A 289 -11.50 4.55 -5.83
N ILE A 290 -11.29 5.65 -5.13
CA ILE A 290 -12.32 6.27 -4.29
C ILE A 290 -12.35 7.79 -4.49
N MET A 291 -13.55 8.37 -4.45
CA MET A 291 -13.81 9.80 -4.39
C MET A 291 -14.10 10.17 -2.95
N THR A 292 -13.30 11.04 -2.37
CA THR A 292 -13.36 11.43 -0.97
C THR A 292 -13.81 12.88 -0.82
N PHE A 293 -14.70 13.14 0.12
CA PHE A 293 -15.26 14.46 0.41
C PHE A 293 -14.78 14.97 1.76
N ASN A 294 -14.36 16.22 1.84
CA ASN A 294 -14.12 16.87 3.12
C ASN A 294 -15.48 17.15 3.81
N GLN A 295 -15.76 16.42 4.88
CA GLN A 295 -17.03 16.45 5.58
C GLN A 295 -17.07 17.46 6.75
N LEU A 296 -16.00 18.23 6.94
CA LEU A 296 -15.95 19.30 7.96
C LEU A 296 -16.67 20.58 7.51
N HIS A 297 -16.87 20.75 6.19
CA HIS A 297 -17.35 22.01 5.61
C HIS A 297 -18.44 21.79 4.56
N PRO A 298 -19.35 22.79 4.40
CA PRO A 298 -20.31 22.78 3.30
C PRO A 298 -19.62 22.67 1.91
N PRO A 299 -20.30 22.04 0.95
CA PRO A 299 -21.61 21.41 1.08
C PRO A 299 -21.54 19.95 1.54
N PHE A 300 -20.32 19.38 1.71
CA PHE A 300 -20.15 17.95 1.96
C PHE A 300 -20.24 17.53 3.43
N ASP A 301 -20.44 18.44 4.36
CA ASP A 301 -20.95 18.15 5.71
C ASP A 301 -22.38 17.58 5.69
N ASN A 302 -23.16 17.87 4.62
CA ASN A 302 -24.49 17.34 4.43
C ASN A 302 -24.51 15.96 3.73
N PRO A 303 -24.90 14.86 4.42
CA PRO A 303 -24.94 13.53 3.81
C PRO A 303 -25.96 13.41 2.68
N ALA A 304 -27.02 14.23 2.64
CA ALA A 304 -28.00 14.20 1.56
C ALA A 304 -27.40 14.66 0.22
N ILE A 305 -26.47 15.63 0.25
CA ILE A 305 -25.73 16.07 -0.93
C ILE A 305 -24.81 14.94 -1.40
N ARG A 306 -24.06 14.30 -0.49
CA ARG A 306 -23.19 13.19 -0.85
C ARG A 306 -23.97 12.01 -1.43
N ARG A 307 -25.17 11.68 -0.88
CA ARG A 307 -26.07 10.64 -1.44
C ARG A 307 -26.54 10.96 -2.85
N ALA A 308 -26.90 12.21 -3.11
CA ALA A 308 -27.31 12.61 -4.46
C ALA A 308 -26.22 12.33 -5.50
N LEU A 309 -24.94 12.45 -5.13
CA LEU A 309 -23.79 12.22 -6.00
C LEU A 309 -23.53 10.74 -6.33
N LEU A 310 -24.09 9.78 -5.60
CA LEU A 310 -24.03 8.37 -5.99
C LEU A 310 -24.60 8.16 -7.40
N GLY A 311 -25.66 8.89 -7.76
CA GLY A 311 -26.25 8.86 -9.10
C GLY A 311 -25.43 9.56 -10.20
N ALA A 312 -24.45 10.38 -9.83
CA ALA A 312 -23.57 11.09 -10.76
C ALA A 312 -22.32 10.31 -11.14
N VAL A 313 -21.83 9.46 -10.22
CA VAL A 313 -20.54 8.77 -10.42
C VAL A 313 -20.71 7.56 -11.33
N ASP A 314 -19.98 7.55 -12.44
CA ASP A 314 -19.81 6.42 -13.35
C ASP A 314 -18.46 5.77 -13.09
N GLN A 315 -18.50 4.57 -12.49
CA GLN A 315 -17.29 3.83 -12.16
C GLN A 315 -16.53 3.37 -13.40
N ALA A 316 -17.25 2.96 -14.46
CA ALA A 316 -16.61 2.50 -15.69
C ALA A 316 -15.83 3.65 -16.36
N GLU A 317 -16.43 4.84 -16.45
CA GLU A 317 -15.75 6.03 -16.97
C GLU A 317 -14.54 6.39 -16.08
N ALA A 318 -14.73 6.42 -14.76
CA ALA A 318 -13.67 6.83 -13.84
C ALA A 318 -12.46 5.89 -13.91
N ILE A 319 -12.68 4.57 -13.79
CA ILE A 319 -11.58 3.62 -13.69
C ILE A 319 -10.90 3.36 -15.04
N SER A 320 -11.63 3.43 -16.17
CA SER A 320 -11.05 3.25 -17.50
C SER A 320 -10.06 4.36 -17.87
N THR A 321 -10.17 5.58 -17.32
CA THR A 321 -9.18 6.63 -17.56
C THR A 321 -7.78 6.27 -17.09
N ILE A 322 -7.66 5.46 -16.05
CA ILE A 322 -6.37 4.98 -15.53
C ILE A 322 -6.05 3.55 -15.96
N ALA A 323 -7.08 2.74 -16.19
CA ALA A 323 -6.93 1.34 -16.56
C ALA A 323 -7.08 1.09 -18.09
N GLY A 324 -7.51 2.08 -18.89
CA GLY A 324 -7.77 2.03 -20.34
C GLY A 324 -9.00 1.21 -20.69
N ASP A 325 -9.21 0.99 -22.00
CA ASP A 325 -10.46 0.44 -22.55
C ASP A 325 -10.61 -1.07 -22.39
N ASP A 326 -9.49 -1.79 -22.16
CA ASP A 326 -9.54 -3.24 -22.00
C ASP A 326 -10.18 -3.64 -20.64
N LYS A 327 -11.40 -4.17 -20.73
CA LYS A 327 -12.20 -4.66 -19.60
C LYS A 327 -11.51 -5.76 -18.76
N ASN A 328 -10.48 -6.40 -19.27
CA ASN A 328 -9.72 -7.37 -18.49
C ASN A 328 -8.87 -6.71 -17.40
N ASN A 329 -8.60 -5.41 -17.50
CA ASN A 329 -7.75 -4.68 -16.58
C ASN A 329 -8.49 -3.93 -15.48
N TRP A 330 -9.83 -3.95 -15.47
CA TRP A 330 -10.63 -3.23 -14.49
C TRP A 330 -12.05 -3.80 -14.32
N ARG A 331 -12.71 -3.40 -13.25
CA ARG A 331 -14.10 -3.72 -12.94
C ARG A 331 -14.83 -2.49 -12.43
N ASP A 332 -16.09 -2.37 -12.84
CA ASP A 332 -17.12 -1.50 -12.27
C ASP A 332 -18.10 -2.33 -11.43
N GLY A 333 -19.06 -1.68 -10.81
CA GLY A 333 -19.98 -2.32 -9.88
C GLY A 333 -19.30 -2.78 -8.58
N ILE A 334 -18.27 -2.05 -8.15
CA ILE A 334 -17.52 -2.33 -6.92
C ILE A 334 -18.12 -1.55 -5.76
N GLY A 335 -18.44 -2.26 -4.68
CA GLY A 335 -18.91 -1.68 -3.42
C GLY A 335 -17.78 -1.38 -2.44
N LEU A 336 -18.02 -1.76 -1.19
CA LEU A 336 -17.08 -1.54 -0.08
C LEU A 336 -15.78 -2.34 -0.25
N PHE A 337 -15.89 -3.59 -0.71
CA PHE A 337 -14.76 -4.49 -0.95
C PHE A 337 -14.69 -4.88 -2.43
N GLY A 338 -13.48 -5.02 -2.94
CA GLY A 338 -13.22 -5.38 -4.33
C GLY A 338 -13.47 -6.85 -4.66
N THR A 339 -13.37 -7.17 -5.93
CA THR A 339 -13.61 -8.49 -6.51
C THR A 339 -12.80 -9.59 -5.82
N GLY A 340 -13.45 -10.71 -5.48
CA GLY A 340 -12.81 -11.87 -4.86
C GLY A 340 -12.49 -11.72 -3.37
N SER A 341 -12.90 -10.63 -2.72
CA SER A 341 -12.95 -10.58 -1.26
C SER A 341 -14.09 -11.47 -0.75
N PRO A 342 -13.86 -12.32 0.28
CA PRO A 342 -14.94 -13.08 0.90
C PRO A 342 -15.99 -12.20 1.60
N LEU A 343 -15.66 -10.91 1.82
CA LEU A 343 -16.53 -9.90 2.45
C LEU A 343 -17.23 -9.00 1.43
N ALA A 344 -16.99 -9.19 0.12
CA ALA A 344 -17.66 -8.42 -0.92
C ALA A 344 -19.17 -8.72 -0.95
N SER A 345 -19.96 -7.71 -1.22
CA SER A 345 -21.43 -7.79 -1.30
C SER A 345 -21.95 -6.88 -2.40
N ASP A 346 -23.04 -7.29 -3.04
CA ASP A 346 -23.77 -6.51 -4.05
C ASP A 346 -24.95 -5.72 -3.43
N ILE A 347 -25.10 -5.72 -2.11
CA ILE A 347 -26.21 -5.04 -1.44
C ILE A 347 -26.18 -3.55 -1.72
N GLY A 348 -27.26 -3.01 -2.31
CA GLY A 348 -27.44 -1.60 -2.63
C GLY A 348 -26.53 -1.07 -3.74
N ILE A 349 -25.81 -1.94 -4.47
CA ILE A 349 -24.87 -1.54 -5.52
C ILE A 349 -25.55 -0.94 -6.76
N GLU A 350 -26.86 -1.13 -6.91
CA GLU A 350 -27.66 -0.58 -8.01
C GLU A 350 -27.59 0.94 -8.08
N VAL A 351 -27.32 1.63 -6.97
CA VAL A 351 -27.11 3.10 -6.96
C VAL A 351 -25.91 3.53 -7.83
N LEU A 352 -24.95 2.62 -8.06
CA LEU A 352 -23.78 2.83 -8.92
C LEU A 352 -23.92 2.16 -10.29
N LYS A 353 -24.78 1.15 -10.44
CA LYS A 353 -24.99 0.41 -11.70
C LYS A 353 -26.07 1.01 -12.60
N SER A 354 -26.97 1.82 -12.07
CA SER A 354 -28.06 2.43 -12.82
C SER A 354 -27.54 3.40 -13.88
N PRO A 355 -28.23 3.55 -15.03
CA PRO A 355 -27.86 4.59 -15.99
C PRO A 355 -27.77 5.96 -15.31
N ARG A 356 -26.78 6.78 -15.69
CA ARG A 356 -26.58 8.11 -15.13
C ARG A 356 -27.64 9.09 -15.64
N ASP A 357 -28.38 9.68 -14.70
CA ASP A 357 -29.37 10.73 -14.98
C ASP A 357 -28.96 12.01 -14.24
N TYR A 358 -28.13 12.81 -14.89
CA TYR A 358 -27.61 14.05 -14.33
C TYR A 358 -28.71 15.08 -14.04
N ALA A 359 -29.84 15.06 -14.76
CA ALA A 359 -30.97 15.95 -14.50
C ALA A 359 -31.62 15.60 -13.16
N LYS A 360 -31.83 14.30 -12.89
CA LYS A 360 -32.34 13.80 -11.61
C LYS A 360 -31.35 14.09 -10.47
N VAL A 361 -30.06 13.92 -10.70
CA VAL A 361 -29.02 14.25 -9.68
C VAL A 361 -29.06 15.73 -9.35
N LYS A 362 -29.14 16.62 -10.35
CA LYS A 362 -29.23 18.07 -10.12
C LYS A 362 -30.47 18.45 -9.30
N GLN A 363 -31.63 17.82 -9.57
CA GLN A 363 -32.83 18.00 -8.77
C GLN A 363 -32.62 17.54 -7.32
N ALA A 364 -32.00 16.36 -7.13
CA ALA A 364 -31.68 15.83 -5.81
C ALA A 364 -30.71 16.71 -5.03
N LEU A 365 -29.67 17.27 -5.68
CA LEU A 365 -28.76 18.24 -5.09
C LEU A 365 -29.46 19.50 -4.63
N THR A 366 -30.37 20.05 -5.46
CA THR A 366 -31.18 21.22 -5.10
C THR A 366 -32.09 20.91 -3.90
N ALA A 367 -32.77 19.76 -3.92
CA ALA A 367 -33.62 19.31 -2.82
C ALA A 367 -32.84 19.06 -1.52
N ALA A 368 -31.57 18.63 -1.63
CA ALA A 368 -30.66 18.46 -0.51
C ALA A 368 -30.08 19.79 0.02
N GLY A 369 -30.37 20.92 -0.64
CA GLY A 369 -29.96 22.25 -0.20
C GLY A 369 -28.66 22.79 -0.82
N TYR A 370 -28.12 22.17 -1.89
CA TYR A 370 -27.00 22.73 -2.64
C TYR A 370 -27.42 24.02 -3.37
N LYS A 371 -26.67 25.10 -3.17
CA LYS A 371 -27.00 26.46 -3.69
C LYS A 371 -25.98 26.97 -4.70
N GLY A 372 -25.08 26.10 -5.19
CA GLY A 372 -24.02 26.48 -6.13
C GLY A 372 -22.70 26.86 -5.46
N GLU A 373 -22.50 26.41 -4.23
CA GLU A 373 -21.24 26.60 -3.50
C GLU A 373 -20.05 26.11 -4.36
N ARG A 374 -18.95 26.88 -4.32
CA ARG A 374 -17.72 26.53 -5.03
C ARG A 374 -17.09 25.29 -4.43
N ILE A 375 -16.81 24.29 -5.26
CA ILE A 375 -16.21 23.01 -4.86
C ILE A 375 -14.74 22.99 -5.27
N ILE A 376 -13.83 23.12 -4.33
CA ILE A 376 -12.39 23.00 -4.57
C ILE A 376 -12.03 21.53 -4.65
N VAL A 377 -11.57 21.10 -5.83
CA VAL A 377 -11.11 19.74 -6.12
C VAL A 377 -9.59 19.77 -6.30
N MET A 378 -8.86 18.93 -5.56
CA MET A 378 -7.40 18.88 -5.63
C MET A 378 -6.94 17.71 -6.49
N ALA A 379 -6.26 17.98 -7.62
CA ALA A 379 -5.66 16.97 -8.50
C ALA A 379 -4.12 17.03 -8.46
N PRO A 380 -3.42 15.90 -8.32
CA PRO A 380 -1.97 15.87 -8.46
C PRO A 380 -1.56 15.95 -9.94
N THR A 381 -0.43 16.64 -10.22
CA THR A 381 0.14 16.79 -11.57
C THR A 381 1.23 15.77 -11.88
N ASP A 382 1.90 15.25 -10.87
CA ASP A 382 3.08 14.38 -10.94
C ASP A 382 2.77 12.90 -10.65
N VAL A 383 1.53 12.57 -10.23
CA VAL A 383 1.02 11.20 -10.12
C VAL A 383 -0.15 11.05 -11.08
N ARG A 384 0.16 10.59 -12.31
CA ARG A 384 -0.75 10.60 -13.45
C ARG A 384 -2.09 9.93 -13.15
N GLU A 385 -2.05 8.69 -12.60
CA GLU A 385 -3.28 7.92 -12.33
C GLU A 385 -4.22 8.66 -11.37
N LEU A 386 -3.68 9.28 -10.33
CA LEU A 386 -4.48 10.05 -9.38
C LEU A 386 -5.00 11.36 -9.99
N GLY A 387 -4.18 12.00 -10.83
CA GLY A 387 -4.57 13.21 -11.55
C GLY A 387 -5.73 12.94 -12.51
N ASP A 388 -5.61 11.91 -13.34
CA ASP A 388 -6.62 11.55 -14.34
C ASP A 388 -7.93 11.10 -13.66
N LEU A 389 -7.85 10.26 -12.63
CA LEU A 389 -9.00 9.84 -11.83
C LEU A 389 -9.72 11.05 -11.19
N THR A 390 -8.97 12.02 -10.67
CA THR A 390 -9.55 13.20 -10.02
C THR A 390 -10.17 14.14 -11.04
N ARG A 391 -9.55 14.35 -12.21
CA ARG A 391 -10.13 15.16 -13.30
C ARG A 391 -11.44 14.57 -13.79
N THR A 392 -11.50 13.24 -13.97
CA THR A 392 -12.74 12.55 -14.36
C THR A 392 -13.81 12.71 -13.29
N GLY A 393 -13.48 12.50 -12.00
CA GLY A 393 -14.42 12.74 -10.91
C GLY A 393 -14.94 14.20 -10.87
N ALA A 394 -14.06 15.18 -11.07
CA ALA A 394 -14.43 16.58 -11.17
C ALA A 394 -15.41 16.86 -12.32
N GLU A 395 -15.21 16.21 -13.47
CA GLU A 395 -16.10 16.36 -14.62
C GLU A 395 -17.47 15.72 -14.38
N GLN A 396 -17.53 14.59 -13.70
CA GLN A 396 -18.79 13.96 -13.30
C GLN A 396 -19.59 14.88 -12.34
N LEU A 397 -18.91 15.55 -11.40
CA LEU A 397 -19.54 16.54 -10.53
C LEU A 397 -20.04 17.78 -11.31
N ARG A 398 -19.31 18.27 -12.33
CA ARG A 398 -19.76 19.36 -13.19
C ARG A 398 -21.02 18.98 -13.97
N ARG A 399 -21.05 17.79 -14.56
CA ARG A 399 -22.25 17.27 -15.26
C ARG A 399 -23.46 17.16 -14.33
N ALA A 400 -23.23 16.86 -13.05
CA ALA A 400 -24.27 16.89 -12.02
C ALA A 400 -24.73 18.30 -11.64
N GLY A 401 -24.10 19.34 -12.16
CA GLY A 401 -24.45 20.74 -11.91
C GLY A 401 -23.73 21.38 -10.73
N MET A 402 -22.64 20.78 -10.24
CA MET A 402 -21.81 21.39 -9.20
C MET A 402 -20.86 22.45 -9.75
N ASN A 403 -20.60 23.49 -8.97
CA ASN A 403 -19.68 24.58 -9.29
C ASN A 403 -18.24 24.20 -8.95
N VAL A 404 -17.60 23.38 -9.81
CA VAL A 404 -16.30 22.77 -9.57
C VAL A 404 -15.16 23.68 -9.98
N ASP A 405 -14.28 23.99 -9.02
CA ASP A 405 -12.97 24.62 -9.19
C ASP A 405 -11.86 23.56 -9.04
N LEU A 406 -11.37 23.08 -10.16
CA LEU A 406 -10.27 22.11 -10.19
C LEU A 406 -8.92 22.84 -9.98
N GLN A 407 -8.22 22.51 -8.91
CA GLN A 407 -6.90 23.04 -8.58
C GLN A 407 -5.86 21.94 -8.68
N GLU A 408 -4.79 22.22 -9.41
CA GLU A 408 -3.72 21.26 -9.67
C GLU A 408 -2.47 21.60 -8.85
N PHE A 409 -1.87 20.57 -8.24
CA PHE A 409 -0.70 20.67 -7.36
C PHE A 409 0.22 19.48 -7.59
N ASP A 410 1.50 19.57 -7.17
CA ASP A 410 2.29 18.37 -6.95
C ASP A 410 1.69 17.50 -5.83
N PHE A 411 1.95 16.21 -5.87
CA PHE A 411 1.34 15.25 -4.93
C PHE A 411 1.69 15.54 -3.47
N GLY A 412 2.91 16.01 -3.20
CA GLY A 412 3.32 16.41 -1.85
C GLY A 412 2.45 17.54 -1.29
N ASN A 413 2.11 18.52 -2.13
CA ASN A 413 1.16 19.59 -1.79
C ASN A 413 -0.26 19.07 -1.57
N VAL A 414 -0.75 18.12 -2.40
CA VAL A 414 -2.05 17.49 -2.20
C VAL A 414 -2.10 16.77 -0.84
N ILE A 415 -1.07 15.99 -0.47
CA ILE A 415 -0.99 15.30 0.82
C ILE A 415 -1.00 16.30 1.99
N ARG A 416 -0.23 17.38 1.89
CA ARG A 416 -0.19 18.41 2.94
C ARG A 416 -1.53 19.12 3.10
N ARG A 417 -2.17 19.53 1.98
CA ARG A 417 -3.48 20.21 2.01
C ARG A 417 -4.58 19.26 2.47
N ARG A 418 -4.52 17.97 2.15
CA ARG A 418 -5.46 16.97 2.62
C ARG A 418 -5.56 16.93 4.15
N SER A 419 -4.49 17.22 4.85
CA SER A 419 -4.46 17.27 6.33
C SER A 419 -4.95 18.61 6.90
N ASN A 420 -5.28 19.60 6.07
CA ASN A 420 -5.77 20.90 6.50
C ASN A 420 -7.28 20.83 6.81
N GLN A 421 -7.64 21.03 8.07
CA GLN A 421 -9.03 21.07 8.54
C GLN A 421 -9.73 22.43 8.33
N GLY A 422 -9.00 23.45 7.85
CA GLY A 422 -9.55 24.76 7.57
C GLY A 422 -10.55 24.74 6.41
N PRO A 423 -11.39 25.80 6.30
CA PRO A 423 -12.36 25.89 5.23
C PRO A 423 -11.70 26.01 3.85
N PRO A 424 -12.42 25.62 2.77
CA PRO A 424 -11.86 25.58 1.41
C PRO A 424 -11.26 26.91 0.94
N ASP A 425 -11.85 28.04 1.29
CA ASP A 425 -11.39 29.39 0.96
C ASP A 425 -10.12 29.83 1.73
N LYS A 426 -9.73 29.10 2.79
CA LYS A 426 -8.53 29.33 3.59
C LYS A 426 -7.48 28.23 3.43
N GLY A 427 -7.34 27.71 2.23
CA GLY A 427 -6.35 26.69 1.89
C GLY A 427 -6.77 25.25 2.16
N GLY A 428 -8.03 25.03 2.57
CA GLY A 428 -8.65 23.71 2.61
C GLY A 428 -9.09 23.21 1.23
N TYR A 429 -9.96 22.22 1.20
CA TYR A 429 -10.48 21.60 -0.01
C TYR A 429 -11.87 21.02 0.23
N ASN A 430 -12.57 20.61 -0.85
CA ASN A 430 -13.85 19.90 -0.77
C ASN A 430 -13.75 18.44 -1.21
N MET A 431 -12.95 18.11 -2.24
CA MET A 431 -12.87 16.76 -2.79
C MET A 431 -11.48 16.45 -3.35
N PHE A 432 -11.09 15.20 -3.28
CA PHE A 432 -9.99 14.59 -4.02
C PHE A 432 -10.31 13.13 -4.33
N CYS A 433 -9.60 12.53 -5.30
CA CYS A 433 -9.63 11.08 -5.51
C CYS A 433 -8.31 10.44 -5.04
N THR A 434 -8.40 9.18 -4.63
CA THR A 434 -7.21 8.40 -4.28
C THR A 434 -7.39 6.93 -4.63
N LEU A 435 -6.31 6.17 -4.54
CA LEU A 435 -6.27 4.73 -4.77
C LEU A 435 -6.00 4.02 -3.44
N ILE A 436 -6.75 2.98 -3.18
CA ILE A 436 -6.60 2.09 -2.02
C ILE A 436 -6.14 0.74 -2.54
N ASP A 437 -4.91 0.35 -2.22
CA ASP A 437 -4.39 -0.96 -2.60
C ASP A 437 -5.10 -2.09 -1.83
N ARG A 438 -5.07 -3.29 -2.39
CA ARG A 438 -5.69 -4.47 -1.78
C ARG A 438 -4.72 -5.14 -0.80
N SER A 439 -4.39 -4.42 0.25
CA SER A 439 -3.58 -4.92 1.38
C SER A 439 -4.47 -5.39 2.54
N LEU A 440 -3.92 -6.11 3.51
CA LEU A 440 -4.69 -6.65 4.62
C LEU A 440 -5.57 -5.61 5.34
N PRO A 441 -5.07 -4.42 5.71
CA PRO A 441 -5.95 -3.44 6.33
C PRO A 441 -7.13 -3.05 5.46
N ASN A 442 -6.94 -3.01 4.15
CA ASN A 442 -7.96 -2.56 3.21
C ASN A 442 -8.97 -3.65 2.82
N VAL A 443 -8.65 -4.94 3.07
CA VAL A 443 -9.59 -6.05 2.86
C VAL A 443 -10.42 -6.35 4.11
N HIS A 444 -10.14 -5.70 5.25
CA HIS A 444 -10.89 -5.84 6.49
C HIS A 444 -11.52 -4.50 6.90
N PRO A 445 -12.78 -4.46 7.34
CA PRO A 445 -13.47 -3.18 7.64
C PRO A 445 -12.79 -2.41 8.78
N PHE A 446 -12.19 -3.10 9.76
CA PHE A 446 -11.53 -2.43 10.87
C PHE A 446 -10.23 -1.73 10.42
N GLY A 447 -9.43 -2.38 9.59
CA GLY A 447 -8.14 -1.85 9.13
C GLY A 447 -8.25 -0.79 8.03
N ASN A 448 -9.34 -0.77 7.28
CA ASN A 448 -9.51 0.11 6.12
C ASN A 448 -9.75 1.56 6.55
N LEU A 449 -8.75 2.42 6.32
CA LEU A 449 -8.82 3.83 6.69
C LEU A 449 -9.89 4.60 5.91
N ALA A 450 -10.25 4.19 4.70
CA ALA A 450 -11.32 4.83 3.94
C ALA A 450 -12.69 4.62 4.58
N ILE A 451 -12.89 3.51 5.29
CA ILE A 451 -14.15 3.19 5.98
C ILE A 451 -14.21 3.82 7.38
N ARG A 452 -13.05 4.11 7.99
CA ARG A 452 -12.99 4.70 9.31
C ARG A 452 -13.80 6.00 9.38
N ALA A 453 -14.72 6.09 10.31
CA ALA A 453 -15.68 7.19 10.39
C ALA A 453 -15.80 7.77 11.81
N ASP A 454 -14.66 7.96 12.48
CA ASP A 454 -14.55 8.57 13.82
C ASP A 454 -14.23 10.07 13.79
N GLY A 455 -14.26 10.70 12.63
CA GLY A 455 -13.99 12.13 12.44
C GLY A 455 -12.52 12.53 12.52
N LYS A 456 -11.58 11.57 12.53
CA LYS A 456 -10.16 11.87 12.79
C LYS A 456 -9.24 11.63 11.60
N GLU A 457 -9.71 10.94 10.56
CA GLU A 457 -8.86 10.47 9.48
C GLU A 457 -8.95 11.37 8.23
N PRO A 458 -7.83 12.03 7.83
CA PRO A 458 -7.87 12.91 6.67
C PRO A 458 -8.02 12.20 5.32
N ILE A 459 -7.62 10.90 5.22
CA ILE A 459 -7.74 10.16 3.96
C ILE A 459 -9.19 9.93 3.54
N ASN A 460 -10.12 9.95 4.48
CA ASN A 460 -11.56 9.83 4.23
C ASN A 460 -12.32 11.15 4.44
N GLY A 461 -11.61 12.28 4.47
CA GLY A 461 -12.21 13.60 4.62
C GLY A 461 -12.89 13.83 5.98
N TRP A 462 -12.36 13.21 7.03
CA TRP A 462 -12.89 13.28 8.41
C TRP A 462 -14.33 12.79 8.53
N ALA A 463 -14.67 11.73 7.81
CA ALA A 463 -15.99 11.11 7.89
C ALA A 463 -16.36 10.81 9.36
N ASN A 464 -17.60 11.09 9.72
CA ASN A 464 -18.12 10.85 11.06
C ASN A 464 -19.47 10.11 10.97
N SER A 465 -19.45 8.83 11.37
CA SER A 465 -20.62 7.96 11.43
C SER A 465 -20.51 6.99 12.61
N PRO A 466 -21.22 7.25 13.71
CA PRO A 466 -21.22 6.34 14.86
C PRO A 466 -21.64 4.91 14.50
N LYS A 467 -22.58 4.76 13.52
CA LYS A 467 -23.03 3.43 13.10
C LYS A 467 -21.98 2.65 12.34
N ILE A 468 -21.19 3.31 11.48
CA ILE A 468 -20.04 2.66 10.82
C ILE A 468 -19.02 2.21 11.87
N GLU A 469 -18.69 3.03 12.87
CA GLU A 469 -17.74 2.65 13.91
C GLU A 469 -18.24 1.51 14.81
N GLU A 470 -19.55 1.49 15.14
CA GLU A 470 -20.19 0.36 15.84
C GLU A 470 -20.02 -0.96 15.05
N LEU A 471 -20.33 -0.94 13.75
CA LEU A 471 -20.22 -2.12 12.89
C LEU A 471 -18.75 -2.57 12.72
N ARG A 472 -17.80 -1.62 12.61
CA ARG A 472 -16.36 -1.93 12.56
C ARG A 472 -15.89 -2.59 13.86
N ALA A 473 -16.36 -2.11 15.02
CA ALA A 473 -16.04 -2.72 16.31
C ALA A 473 -16.67 -4.12 16.43
N ALA A 474 -17.92 -4.29 16.03
CA ALA A 474 -18.58 -5.59 16.04
C ALA A 474 -17.87 -6.62 15.14
N TRP A 475 -17.36 -6.20 13.98
CA TRP A 475 -16.56 -7.06 13.12
C TRP A 475 -15.28 -7.54 13.81
N LEU A 476 -14.63 -6.67 14.58
CA LEU A 476 -13.38 -6.99 15.30
C LEU A 476 -13.59 -8.02 16.42
N ASP A 477 -14.80 -8.15 16.93
CA ASP A 477 -15.12 -9.04 18.05
C ASP A 477 -15.44 -10.49 17.60
N THR A 478 -15.49 -10.78 16.27
CA THR A 478 -15.81 -12.11 15.73
C THR A 478 -14.81 -12.59 14.68
N THR A 479 -14.58 -13.92 14.64
CA THR A 479 -13.84 -14.62 13.57
C THR A 479 -14.75 -15.52 12.74
N ASP A 480 -16.05 -15.61 13.07
CA ASP A 480 -17.01 -16.35 12.26
C ASP A 480 -17.27 -15.63 10.93
N LEU A 481 -16.90 -16.28 9.83
CA LEU A 481 -16.95 -15.68 8.49
C LEU A 481 -18.37 -15.27 8.08
N GLU A 482 -19.39 -16.07 8.42
CA GLU A 482 -20.76 -15.76 8.05
C GLU A 482 -21.30 -14.55 8.85
N GLN A 483 -20.89 -14.44 10.10
CA GLN A 483 -21.20 -13.26 10.91
C GLN A 483 -20.44 -12.04 10.39
N GLN A 484 -19.18 -12.19 10.03
CA GLN A 484 -18.37 -11.12 9.42
C GLN A 484 -18.99 -10.62 8.11
N LYS A 485 -19.48 -11.52 7.24
CA LYS A 485 -20.18 -11.14 6.00
C LYS A 485 -21.43 -10.31 6.29
N LYS A 486 -22.28 -10.75 7.21
CA LYS A 486 -23.50 -10.01 7.60
C LYS A 486 -23.17 -8.61 8.10
N ILE A 487 -22.13 -8.47 8.92
CA ILE A 487 -21.67 -7.15 9.39
C ILE A 487 -21.19 -6.30 8.21
N CYS A 488 -20.49 -6.87 7.25
CA CYS A 488 -20.00 -6.15 6.06
C CYS A 488 -21.16 -5.74 5.13
N GLU A 489 -22.23 -6.53 5.04
CA GLU A 489 -23.45 -6.17 4.32
C GLU A 489 -24.13 -4.95 4.97
N GLU A 490 -24.24 -4.93 6.29
CA GLU A 490 -24.77 -3.77 7.02
C GLU A 490 -23.86 -2.55 6.90
N LEU A 491 -22.54 -2.74 6.93
CA LEU A 491 -21.56 -1.69 6.65
C LEU A 491 -21.76 -1.10 5.25
N GLN A 492 -21.98 -1.93 4.23
CA GLN A 492 -22.20 -1.44 2.87
C GLN A 492 -23.53 -0.67 2.74
N LYS A 493 -24.61 -1.12 3.39
CA LYS A 493 -25.87 -0.34 3.46
C LYS A 493 -25.63 1.02 4.11
N GLN A 494 -24.89 1.05 5.23
CA GLN A 494 -24.57 2.29 5.92
C GLN A 494 -23.66 3.20 5.10
N LEU A 495 -22.76 2.61 4.29
CA LEU A 495 -21.94 3.37 3.35
C LEU A 495 -22.78 4.12 2.31
N TRP A 496 -23.83 3.49 1.76
CA TRP A 496 -24.76 4.17 0.83
C TRP A 496 -25.62 5.23 1.53
N HIS A 497 -25.84 5.09 2.83
CA HIS A 497 -26.58 6.07 3.62
C HIS A 497 -25.75 7.29 3.99
N ASP A 498 -24.54 7.12 4.51
CA ASP A 498 -23.69 8.21 5.04
C ASP A 498 -22.71 8.76 4.00
N VAL A 499 -22.37 7.96 3.01
CA VAL A 499 -21.46 8.25 1.91
C VAL A 499 -20.15 8.89 2.41
N PRO A 500 -19.35 8.16 3.20
CA PRO A 500 -18.03 8.65 3.60
C PRO A 500 -17.10 8.84 2.41
N PHE A 501 -17.26 8.03 1.37
CA PHE A 501 -16.63 8.14 0.06
C PHE A 501 -17.51 7.46 -1.00
N ILE A 502 -17.20 7.67 -2.29
CA ILE A 502 -17.84 6.95 -3.39
C ILE A 502 -16.78 6.07 -4.07
N PRO A 503 -16.99 4.74 -4.19
CA PRO A 503 -16.11 3.86 -4.95
C PRO A 503 -16.11 4.24 -6.44
N LEU A 504 -14.91 4.24 -7.06
CA LEU A 504 -14.71 4.60 -8.46
C LEU A 504 -14.34 3.39 -9.36
N GLY A 505 -14.49 2.19 -8.84
CA GLY A 505 -14.12 0.95 -9.51
C GLY A 505 -12.79 0.38 -9.04
N GLU A 506 -12.46 -0.79 -9.58
CA GLU A 506 -11.25 -1.55 -9.27
C GLU A 506 -10.43 -1.73 -10.55
N TYR A 507 -9.09 -1.67 -10.43
CA TYR A 507 -8.21 -1.97 -11.56
C TYR A 507 -7.01 -2.81 -11.12
N TRP A 508 -6.43 -3.52 -12.09
CA TRP A 508 -5.24 -4.32 -11.89
C TRP A 508 -4.01 -3.63 -12.45
N GLN A 509 -2.94 -3.65 -11.66
CA GLN A 509 -1.63 -3.15 -12.02
C GLN A 509 -0.80 -4.28 -12.63
N ALA A 510 -0.14 -3.99 -13.74
CA ALA A 510 0.77 -4.93 -14.36
C ALA A 510 2.12 -4.98 -13.64
N SER A 511 2.85 -6.06 -13.89
CA SER A 511 4.28 -6.17 -13.61
C SER A 511 4.98 -6.82 -14.79
N ALA A 512 6.23 -6.43 -15.07
CA ALA A 512 7.01 -6.97 -16.18
C ALA A 512 8.38 -7.45 -15.71
N TYR A 513 8.76 -8.66 -16.10
CA TYR A 513 10.04 -9.24 -15.69
C TYR A 513 10.63 -10.16 -16.76
N ARG A 514 11.95 -10.31 -16.72
CA ARG A 514 12.69 -11.23 -17.60
C ARG A 514 12.32 -12.67 -17.30
N LYS A 515 12.13 -13.49 -18.33
CA LYS A 515 11.82 -14.94 -18.21
C LYS A 515 12.87 -15.75 -17.46
N ARG A 516 14.05 -15.17 -17.22
CA ARG A 516 15.03 -15.76 -16.32
C ARG A 516 14.61 -15.75 -14.85
N LEU A 517 13.51 -15.06 -14.50
CA LEU A 517 12.91 -15.08 -13.17
C LEU A 517 11.68 -15.96 -13.17
N VAL A 518 11.61 -16.86 -12.20
CA VAL A 518 10.42 -17.69 -11.95
C VAL A 518 9.98 -17.57 -10.51
N ASP A 519 8.77 -18.05 -10.22
CA ASP A 519 8.20 -18.11 -8.88
C ASP A 519 7.96 -16.73 -8.24
N ILE A 520 7.71 -15.70 -9.03
CA ILE A 520 7.23 -14.41 -8.55
C ILE A 520 5.78 -14.56 -8.07
N ILE A 521 5.49 -14.10 -6.85
CA ILE A 521 4.14 -14.15 -6.26
C ILE A 521 3.42 -12.83 -6.57
N PRO A 522 2.31 -12.85 -7.32
CA PRO A 522 1.45 -11.68 -7.47
C PRO A 522 0.86 -11.25 -6.13
N GLY A 523 0.75 -9.95 -5.89
CA GLY A 523 0.23 -9.43 -4.62
C GLY A 523 0.21 -7.91 -4.59
N CYS A 524 -0.15 -7.33 -3.45
CA CYS A 524 -0.25 -5.87 -3.31
C CYS A 524 1.13 -5.15 -3.29
N PHE A 525 2.23 -5.90 -3.28
CA PHE A 525 3.62 -5.40 -3.37
C PHE A 525 4.58 -6.51 -3.81
N ALA A 526 5.79 -6.13 -4.23
CA ALA A 526 6.82 -7.08 -4.65
C ALA A 526 7.45 -7.80 -3.44
N THR A 527 7.58 -9.12 -3.54
CA THR A 527 8.35 -9.96 -2.61
C THR A 527 9.53 -10.59 -3.35
N PHE A 528 10.70 -10.64 -2.73
CA PHE A 528 11.94 -11.03 -3.38
C PHE A 528 12.45 -12.43 -2.96
N TYR A 529 11.97 -12.91 -1.81
CA TYR A 529 12.22 -14.29 -1.39
C TYR A 529 11.36 -15.26 -2.22
N GLY A 530 11.88 -16.46 -2.42
CA GLY A 530 11.25 -17.47 -3.28
C GLY A 530 11.38 -17.20 -4.77
N VAL A 531 11.69 -15.96 -5.20
CA VAL A 531 12.03 -15.67 -6.61
C VAL A 531 13.38 -16.30 -6.92
N ARG A 532 13.45 -17.06 -8.01
CA ARG A 532 14.67 -17.79 -8.39
C ARG A 532 14.99 -17.63 -9.87
N PRO A 533 16.24 -17.89 -10.26
CA PRO A 533 16.60 -18.07 -11.67
C PRO A 533 15.81 -19.25 -12.28
N ALA A 534 15.43 -19.12 -13.57
CA ALA A 534 14.75 -20.18 -14.35
C ALA A 534 15.68 -21.37 -14.62
#